data_267c549a074a615894c55b7f936c37d7
#
_entry.id   267c549a074a615894c55b7f936c37d7
#
_cell.length_a   1.000
_cell.length_b   1.000
_cell.length_c   1.000
_cell.angle_alpha   90.00
_cell.angle_beta   90.00
_cell.angle_gamma   90.00
#
_symmetry.space_group_name_H-M   'P 1'
#
loop_
_entity.id
_entity.type
_entity.pdbx_description
1 polymer ?
#
loop_
_entity_poly.entity_id
_entity_poly.type
_entity_poly.pdbx_seq_one_letter_code
_entity_poly.pdbx_strand_id
1 'polypeptide(L)'
;MIKDTNRYRPARGTAGLALLLLILLGCAGYYVYAGYYRHDIFRELPAADAGPERPAIVMLSGDMGNRVGMTPKVAARLNARGYAVVTVNSLSFFSPRRTATEAAALIGGAMHRAEALGKTSEVVLIGQSFGADMLHAGLAEMPTAARRQIRAVVLVVPGHDIIFRASPIELAGLETPDALALPTASRLTWVPVTCIRGAGEDNSLCPEMDMPNLRKVDLPGGHRLNGDDAALTAAILPAIVQPRSE
;
A
#
# COMPACT_ATOMS: atom_id res chain seq x y z
N MET A 1 -4.52 -70.83 1.77
CA MET A 1 -5.09 -69.56 2.35
C MET A 1 -4.14 -68.44 1.96
N ILE A 2 -4.36 -67.85 0.79
CA ILE A 2 -3.47 -66.82 0.22
C ILE A 2 -4.15 -65.47 0.50
N LYS A 3 -3.53 -64.63 1.33
CA LYS A 3 -3.95 -63.23 1.57
C LYS A 3 -3.45 -62.37 0.43
N ASP A 4 -4.34 -61.98 -0.46
CA ASP A 4 -4.10 -61.00 -1.48
C ASP A 4 -4.11 -59.58 -0.83
N THR A 5 -2.95 -59.02 -0.58
CA THR A 5 -2.79 -57.62 -0.11
C THR A 5 -2.70 -56.72 -1.32
N ASN A 6 -3.85 -56.37 -1.88
CA ASN A 6 -3.92 -55.38 -2.96
C ASN A 6 -3.54 -54.00 -2.40
N ARG A 7 -2.22 -53.67 -2.45
CA ARG A 7 -1.72 -52.31 -2.09
C ARG A 7 -2.07 -51.38 -3.24
N TYR A 8 -3.13 -50.59 -3.04
CA TYR A 8 -3.49 -49.50 -3.93
C TYR A 8 -2.32 -48.51 -3.97
N ARG A 9 -1.50 -48.54 -5.02
CA ARG A 9 -0.51 -47.48 -5.33
C ARG A 9 -1.24 -46.38 -6.06
N PRO A 10 -1.41 -45.17 -5.46
CA PRO A 10 -1.98 -44.09 -6.22
C PRO A 10 -1.13 -43.79 -7.42
N ALA A 11 -1.76 -43.67 -8.60
CA ALA A 11 -1.07 -43.35 -9.83
C ALA A 11 -0.33 -42.00 -9.63
N ARG A 12 0.92 -41.89 -10.09
CA ARG A 12 1.76 -40.70 -9.93
C ARG A 12 1.05 -39.37 -10.34
N GLY A 13 0.08 -39.44 -11.25
CA GLY A 13 -0.73 -38.31 -11.70
C GLY A 13 -1.72 -37.78 -10.64
N THR A 14 -2.31 -38.68 -9.84
CA THR A 14 -3.29 -38.26 -8.79
C THR A 14 -2.61 -37.54 -7.62
N ALA A 15 -1.39 -37.93 -7.24
CA ALA A 15 -0.61 -37.24 -6.22
C ALA A 15 -0.21 -35.82 -6.66
N GLY A 16 0.20 -35.66 -7.93
CA GLY A 16 0.52 -34.35 -8.49
C GLY A 16 -0.67 -33.40 -8.54
N LEU A 17 -1.84 -33.90 -8.96
CA LEU A 17 -3.08 -33.13 -8.98
C LEU A 17 -3.53 -32.74 -7.57
N ALA A 18 -3.44 -33.63 -6.60
CA ALA A 18 -3.77 -33.34 -5.21
C ALA A 18 -2.87 -32.26 -4.61
N LEU A 19 -1.56 -32.32 -4.89
CA LEU A 19 -0.61 -31.29 -4.44
C LEU A 19 -0.92 -29.94 -5.08
N LEU A 20 -1.22 -29.88 -6.37
CA LEU A 20 -1.61 -28.64 -7.05
C LEU A 20 -2.87 -28.04 -6.45
N LEU A 21 -3.90 -28.85 -6.18
CA LEU A 21 -5.13 -28.40 -5.55
C LEU A 21 -4.88 -27.86 -4.13
N LEU A 22 -4.01 -28.51 -3.34
CA LEU A 22 -3.65 -28.02 -2.01
C LEU A 22 -2.92 -26.66 -2.06
N ILE A 23 -2.02 -26.48 -3.03
CA ILE A 23 -1.34 -25.21 -3.25
C ILE A 23 -2.36 -24.11 -3.63
N LEU A 24 -3.26 -24.38 -4.57
CA LEU A 24 -4.29 -23.44 -4.99
C LEU A 24 -5.24 -23.06 -3.84
N LEU A 25 -5.66 -24.04 -3.04
CA LEU A 25 -6.47 -23.78 -1.84
C LEU A 25 -5.70 -22.99 -0.79
N GLY A 26 -4.42 -23.27 -0.60
CA GLY A 26 -3.55 -22.50 0.30
C GLY A 26 -3.39 -21.06 -0.15
N CYS A 27 -3.16 -20.81 -1.44
CA CYS A 27 -3.09 -19.47 -2.03
C CYS A 27 -4.42 -18.73 -1.89
N ALA A 28 -5.55 -19.39 -2.21
CA ALA A 28 -6.88 -18.79 -2.07
C ALA A 28 -7.19 -18.45 -0.60
N GLY A 29 -6.89 -19.37 0.33
CA GLY A 29 -7.05 -19.14 1.76
C GLY A 29 -6.20 -17.99 2.28
N TYR A 30 -4.95 -17.88 1.82
CA TYR A 30 -4.08 -16.76 2.16
C TYR A 30 -4.63 -15.42 1.64
N TYR A 31 -5.16 -15.40 0.41
CA TYR A 31 -5.75 -14.20 -0.19
C TYR A 31 -7.00 -13.72 0.57
N VAL A 32 -7.84 -14.68 1.00
CA VAL A 32 -8.98 -14.40 1.89
C VAL A 32 -8.51 -13.86 3.24
N TYR A 33 -7.47 -14.46 3.83
CA TYR A 33 -6.88 -14.00 5.09
C TYR A 33 -6.30 -12.59 4.98
N ALA A 34 -5.64 -12.27 3.86
CA ALA A 34 -5.11 -10.93 3.55
C ALA A 34 -6.21 -9.85 3.45
N GLY A 35 -7.47 -10.27 3.22
CA GLY A 35 -8.63 -9.38 3.29
C GLY A 35 -9.33 -9.09 1.97
N TYR A 36 -9.12 -9.92 0.93
CA TYR A 36 -9.69 -9.70 -0.40
C TYR A 36 -11.22 -9.54 -0.42
N TYR A 37 -11.92 -10.34 0.40
CA TYR A 37 -13.40 -10.31 0.49
C TYR A 37 -13.93 -9.48 1.67
N ARG A 38 -13.08 -8.68 2.32
CA ARG A 38 -13.54 -7.91 3.48
C ARG A 38 -14.21 -6.63 3.04
N HIS A 39 -15.27 -6.27 3.79
CA HIS A 39 -15.98 -5.00 3.60
C HIS A 39 -15.39 -3.87 4.46
N ASP A 40 -14.61 -4.19 5.50
CA ASP A 40 -13.92 -3.23 6.34
C ASP A 40 -12.63 -2.75 5.66
N ILE A 41 -12.76 -1.69 4.86
CA ILE A 41 -11.68 -1.10 4.08
C ILE A 41 -10.68 -0.37 5.01
N PHE A 42 -11.16 0.20 6.11
CA PHE A 42 -10.37 1.02 7.01
C PHE A 42 -10.04 0.27 8.30
N ARG A 43 -8.83 0.47 8.79
CA ARG A 43 -8.43 0.09 10.14
C ARG A 43 -7.83 1.31 10.84
N GLU A 44 -8.35 1.65 12.00
CA GLU A 44 -8.02 2.82 12.79
C GLU A 44 -7.14 2.43 13.98
N LEU A 45 -6.06 3.16 14.19
CA LEU A 45 -5.13 3.03 15.30
C LEU A 45 -5.10 4.41 16.01
N PRO A 46 -5.88 4.59 17.09
CA PRO A 46 -5.92 5.85 17.80
C PRO A 46 -4.59 6.12 18.50
N ALA A 47 -4.19 7.39 18.58
CA ALA A 47 -3.08 7.81 19.38
C ALA A 47 -3.52 8.04 20.84
N ALA A 48 -2.65 7.72 21.80
CA ALA A 48 -2.92 7.99 23.21
C ALA A 48 -3.08 9.50 23.48
N ASP A 49 -2.20 10.30 22.82
CA ASP A 49 -2.16 11.77 22.96
C ASP A 49 -2.50 12.44 21.63
N ALA A 50 -3.71 12.20 21.11
CA ALA A 50 -4.20 12.84 19.89
C ALA A 50 -4.41 14.34 20.11
N GLY A 51 -3.93 15.17 19.18
CA GLY A 51 -4.06 16.63 19.27
C GLY A 51 -3.56 17.35 18.01
N PRO A 52 -3.83 18.66 17.91
CA PRO A 52 -3.56 19.45 16.70
C PRO A 52 -2.08 19.59 16.35
N GLU A 53 -1.19 19.39 17.31
CA GLU A 53 0.26 19.53 17.14
C GLU A 53 0.90 18.42 16.29
N ARG A 54 0.16 17.34 16.05
CA ARG A 54 0.66 16.16 15.31
C ARG A 54 -0.24 15.86 14.13
N PRO A 55 0.31 15.67 12.92
CA PRO A 55 -0.49 15.23 11.81
C PRO A 55 -1.02 13.81 12.06
N ALA A 56 -2.21 13.52 11.55
CA ALA A 56 -2.67 12.17 11.44
C ALA A 56 -2.08 11.50 10.18
N ILE A 57 -2.06 10.19 10.16
CA ILE A 57 -1.45 9.43 9.08
C ILE A 57 -2.50 8.57 8.38
N VAL A 58 -2.52 8.63 7.06
CA VAL A 58 -3.26 7.70 6.21
C VAL A 58 -2.26 6.82 5.47
N MET A 59 -2.43 5.51 5.53
CA MET A 59 -1.59 4.55 4.81
C MET A 59 -2.41 3.68 3.86
N LEU A 60 -2.19 3.80 2.56
CA LEU A 60 -2.72 2.88 1.56
C LEU A 60 -1.79 1.67 1.47
N SER A 61 -2.35 0.47 1.68
CA SER A 61 -1.59 -0.77 1.60
C SER A 61 -1.24 -1.15 0.16
N GLY A 62 -0.24 -2.01 0.00
CA GLY A 62 -0.03 -2.69 -1.27
C GLY A 62 -1.15 -3.71 -1.57
N ASP A 63 -0.94 -4.47 -2.62
CA ASP A 63 -1.77 -5.57 -3.14
C ASP A 63 -2.00 -6.72 -2.15
N MET A 64 -1.18 -6.82 -1.09
CA MET A 64 -1.34 -7.77 0.01
C MET A 64 -2.31 -7.30 1.10
N GLY A 65 -2.89 -6.10 0.95
CA GLY A 65 -3.81 -5.53 1.94
C GLY A 65 -3.12 -4.97 3.19
N ASN A 66 -3.94 -4.53 4.15
CA ASN A 66 -3.47 -3.86 5.38
C ASN A 66 -3.33 -4.78 6.60
N ARG A 67 -3.37 -6.11 6.40
CA ARG A 67 -3.29 -7.11 7.48
C ARG A 67 -1.96 -7.86 7.49
N VAL A 68 -1.34 -7.99 6.34
CA VAL A 68 -0.07 -8.70 6.15
C VAL A 68 0.97 -7.78 5.53
N GLY A 69 2.23 -8.23 5.49
CA GLY A 69 3.31 -7.46 4.91
C GLY A 69 3.80 -6.31 5.79
N MET A 70 4.29 -5.24 5.16
CA MET A 70 4.95 -4.14 5.86
C MET A 70 3.98 -3.08 6.36
N THR A 71 2.88 -2.82 5.65
CA THR A 71 1.90 -1.78 6.02
C THR A 71 1.44 -1.88 7.49
N PRO A 72 0.95 -3.04 8.01
CA PRO A 72 0.51 -3.13 9.40
C PRO A 72 1.63 -2.95 10.41
N LYS A 73 2.87 -3.35 10.08
CA LYS A 73 4.04 -3.20 10.96
C LYS A 73 4.47 -1.74 11.05
N VAL A 74 4.58 -1.04 9.92
CA VAL A 74 4.91 0.38 9.86
C VAL A 74 3.84 1.21 10.56
N ALA A 75 2.54 0.92 10.31
CA ALA A 75 1.43 1.58 10.98
C ALA A 75 1.51 1.43 12.51
N ALA A 76 1.80 0.23 13.01
CA ALA A 76 1.97 -0.03 14.44
C ALA A 76 3.17 0.74 15.03
N ARG A 77 4.30 0.82 14.29
CA ARG A 77 5.47 1.59 14.72
C ARG A 77 5.22 3.10 14.76
N LEU A 78 4.46 3.63 13.81
CA LEU A 78 4.07 5.05 13.79
C LEU A 78 3.08 5.33 14.92
N ASN A 79 2.11 4.45 15.13
CA ASN A 79 1.15 4.57 16.22
C ASN A 79 1.84 4.50 17.61
N ALA A 80 2.80 3.60 17.81
CA ALA A 80 3.61 3.53 19.03
C ALA A 80 4.43 4.80 19.30
N ARG A 81 4.63 5.66 18.28
CA ARG A 81 5.25 6.98 18.40
C ARG A 81 4.24 8.12 18.64
N GLY A 82 2.98 7.78 18.88
CA GLY A 82 1.92 8.72 19.22
C GLY A 82 1.21 9.33 18.01
N TYR A 83 1.32 8.76 16.81
CA TYR A 83 0.53 9.20 15.66
C TYR A 83 -0.78 8.41 15.58
N ALA A 84 -1.88 9.11 15.30
CA ALA A 84 -3.12 8.48 14.88
C ALA A 84 -2.94 7.98 13.44
N VAL A 85 -3.27 6.71 13.19
CA VAL A 85 -3.04 6.08 11.88
C VAL A 85 -4.32 5.43 11.37
N VAL A 86 -4.71 5.76 10.15
CA VAL A 86 -5.76 5.05 9.40
C VAL A 86 -5.10 4.28 8.27
N THR A 87 -5.22 2.96 8.28
CA THR A 87 -4.77 2.14 7.15
C THR A 87 -5.94 1.80 6.24
N VAL A 88 -5.68 1.84 4.94
CA VAL A 88 -6.63 1.50 3.89
C VAL A 88 -6.28 0.13 3.31
N ASN A 89 -7.25 -0.77 3.24
CA ASN A 89 -7.11 -2.06 2.56
C ASN A 89 -7.30 -1.87 1.04
N SER A 90 -6.22 -1.55 0.35
CA SER A 90 -6.24 -1.36 -1.09
C SER A 90 -6.65 -2.64 -1.84
N LEU A 91 -6.21 -3.81 -1.37
CA LEU A 91 -6.59 -5.10 -1.93
C LEU A 91 -8.13 -5.28 -1.98
N SER A 92 -8.82 -4.94 -0.90
CA SER A 92 -10.28 -5.09 -0.82
C SER A 92 -11.01 -4.04 -1.67
N PHE A 93 -10.59 -2.78 -1.58
CA PHE A 93 -11.25 -1.69 -2.31
C PHE A 93 -11.10 -1.83 -3.83
N PHE A 94 -9.89 -2.18 -4.29
CA PHE A 94 -9.57 -2.32 -5.71
C PHE A 94 -9.76 -3.75 -6.23
N SER A 95 -10.38 -4.66 -5.47
CA SER A 95 -10.72 -6.00 -5.98
C SER A 95 -11.61 -5.94 -7.24
N PRO A 96 -12.66 -5.08 -7.32
CA PRO A 96 -13.21 -4.66 -8.61
C PRO A 96 -12.32 -3.56 -9.21
N ARG A 97 -12.27 -3.47 -10.53
CA ARG A 97 -11.59 -2.36 -11.22
C ARG A 97 -12.23 -1.02 -10.83
N ARG A 98 -11.40 -0.07 -10.46
CA ARG A 98 -11.78 1.28 -10.05
C ARG A 98 -11.25 2.33 -11.03
N THR A 99 -11.45 3.59 -10.68
CA THR A 99 -10.99 4.77 -11.42
C THR A 99 -10.13 5.66 -10.52
N ALA A 100 -9.38 6.58 -11.11
CA ALA A 100 -8.63 7.59 -10.35
C ALA A 100 -9.56 8.48 -9.49
N THR A 101 -10.75 8.78 -9.98
CA THR A 101 -11.77 9.55 -9.22
C THR A 101 -12.27 8.77 -7.99
N GLU A 102 -12.49 7.45 -8.11
CA GLU A 102 -12.85 6.61 -6.97
C GLU A 102 -11.69 6.49 -5.98
N ALA A 103 -10.44 6.44 -6.46
CA ALA A 103 -9.26 6.50 -5.61
C ALA A 103 -9.18 7.83 -4.85
N ALA A 104 -9.46 8.97 -5.51
CA ALA A 104 -9.53 10.28 -4.85
C ALA A 104 -10.60 10.32 -3.75
N ALA A 105 -11.78 9.76 -4.02
CA ALA A 105 -12.87 9.67 -3.04
C ALA A 105 -12.49 8.79 -1.85
N LEU A 106 -11.83 7.65 -2.08
CA LEU A 106 -11.31 6.77 -1.03
C LEU A 106 -10.30 7.51 -0.14
N ILE A 107 -9.34 8.20 -0.75
CA ILE A 107 -8.33 9.00 -0.03
C ILE A 107 -9.00 10.08 0.82
N GLY A 108 -9.96 10.82 0.27
CA GLY A 108 -10.72 11.83 0.99
C GLY A 108 -11.46 11.26 2.21
N GLY A 109 -12.11 10.10 2.04
CA GLY A 109 -12.76 9.38 3.14
C GLY A 109 -11.80 8.93 4.23
N ALA A 110 -10.59 8.46 3.84
CA ALA A 110 -9.54 8.08 4.77
C ALA A 110 -8.98 9.29 5.53
N MET A 111 -8.80 10.44 4.85
CA MET A 111 -8.36 11.70 5.47
C MET A 111 -9.33 12.17 6.55
N HIS A 112 -10.63 12.24 6.26
CA HIS A 112 -11.65 12.63 7.25
C HIS A 112 -11.63 11.73 8.49
N ARG A 113 -11.44 10.43 8.33
CA ARG A 113 -11.28 9.49 9.46
C ARG A 113 -10.03 9.78 10.26
N ALA A 114 -8.91 10.02 9.57
CA ALA A 114 -7.63 10.31 10.22
C ALA A 114 -7.66 11.62 10.98
N GLU A 115 -8.26 12.67 10.42
CA GLU A 115 -8.47 13.97 11.08
C GLU A 115 -9.30 13.83 12.35
N ALA A 116 -10.42 13.12 12.27
CA ALA A 116 -11.28 12.87 13.43
C ALA A 116 -10.55 12.06 14.51
N LEU A 117 -9.82 11.01 14.09
CA LEU A 117 -9.06 10.13 14.99
C LEU A 117 -7.90 10.87 15.66
N GLY A 118 -7.18 11.70 14.91
CA GLY A 118 -6.02 12.48 15.35
C GLY A 118 -6.37 13.80 16.02
N LYS A 119 -7.63 14.26 15.93
CA LYS A 119 -8.08 15.58 16.37
C LYS A 119 -7.24 16.72 15.77
N THR A 120 -6.90 16.59 14.50
CA THR A 120 -6.03 17.50 13.76
C THR A 120 -6.58 17.72 12.36
N SER A 121 -6.25 18.86 11.75
CA SER A 121 -6.58 19.15 10.34
C SER A 121 -5.43 18.84 9.37
N GLU A 122 -4.33 18.30 9.87
CA GLU A 122 -3.17 17.96 9.04
C GLU A 122 -3.01 16.45 8.89
N VAL A 123 -2.82 16.01 7.67
CA VAL A 123 -2.61 14.59 7.36
C VAL A 123 -1.33 14.37 6.54
N VAL A 124 -0.65 13.27 6.84
CA VAL A 124 0.42 12.74 5.98
C VAL A 124 -0.10 11.50 5.28
N LEU A 125 0.06 11.46 3.98
CA LEU A 125 -0.40 10.35 3.15
C LEU A 125 0.77 9.46 2.78
N ILE A 126 0.65 8.17 3.01
CA ILE A 126 1.66 7.17 2.70
C ILE A 126 1.02 6.11 1.81
N GLY A 127 1.59 5.84 0.66
CA GLY A 127 1.20 4.72 -0.19
C GLY A 127 2.35 3.72 -0.31
N GLN A 128 2.05 2.42 -0.28
CA GLN A 128 3.05 1.38 -0.44
C GLN A 128 2.74 0.53 -1.67
N SER A 129 3.71 0.37 -2.60
CA SER A 129 3.59 -0.45 -3.80
C SER A 129 2.32 -0.06 -4.57
N PHE A 130 1.45 -0.99 -4.91
CA PHE A 130 0.12 -0.71 -5.47
C PHE A 130 -0.60 0.47 -4.78
N GLY A 131 -0.51 0.58 -3.45
CA GLY A 131 -1.10 1.71 -2.71
C GLY A 131 -0.41 3.04 -3.00
N ALA A 132 0.88 3.06 -3.38
CA ALA A 132 1.57 4.26 -3.81
C ALA A 132 1.08 4.71 -5.20
N ASP A 133 0.85 3.76 -6.11
CA ASP A 133 0.34 4.03 -7.45
C ASP A 133 -1.10 4.58 -7.39
N MET A 134 -1.94 3.98 -6.55
CA MET A 134 -3.31 4.47 -6.30
C MET A 134 -3.33 5.83 -5.60
N LEU A 135 -2.36 6.10 -4.72
CA LEU A 135 -2.25 7.37 -4.01
C LEU A 135 -1.96 8.52 -4.97
N HIS A 136 -0.88 8.45 -5.77
CA HIS A 136 -0.57 9.55 -6.68
C HIS A 136 -1.60 9.70 -7.80
N ALA A 137 -2.19 8.60 -8.30
CA ALA A 137 -3.25 8.65 -9.29
C ALA A 137 -4.52 9.33 -8.75
N GLY A 138 -4.95 8.98 -7.53
CA GLY A 138 -6.08 9.61 -6.86
C GLY A 138 -5.82 11.07 -6.52
N LEU A 139 -4.62 11.43 -6.05
CA LEU A 139 -4.24 12.81 -5.75
C LEU A 139 -4.23 13.71 -7.00
N ALA A 140 -3.92 13.14 -8.17
CA ALA A 140 -3.98 13.87 -9.44
C ALA A 140 -5.42 14.33 -9.78
N GLU A 141 -6.44 13.60 -9.34
CA GLU A 141 -7.87 13.91 -9.53
C GLU A 141 -8.50 14.63 -8.34
N MET A 142 -7.79 14.76 -7.22
CA MET A 142 -8.34 15.37 -6.01
C MET A 142 -8.56 16.88 -6.19
N PRO A 143 -9.72 17.44 -5.79
CA PRO A 143 -9.96 18.88 -5.82
C PRO A 143 -8.97 19.67 -4.98
N THR A 144 -8.55 20.85 -5.45
CA THR A 144 -7.56 21.71 -4.78
C THR A 144 -7.95 22.06 -3.34
N ALA A 145 -9.24 22.25 -3.06
CA ALA A 145 -9.72 22.53 -1.72
C ALA A 145 -9.39 21.41 -0.71
N ALA A 146 -9.53 20.15 -1.13
CA ALA A 146 -9.24 18.98 -0.31
C ALA A 146 -7.72 18.75 -0.09
N ARG A 147 -6.86 19.30 -0.96
CA ARG A 147 -5.40 19.17 -0.85
C ARG A 147 -4.81 19.97 0.31
N ARG A 148 -5.51 20.99 0.80
CA ARG A 148 -5.01 21.92 1.82
C ARG A 148 -4.68 21.26 3.17
N GLN A 149 -5.24 20.11 3.47
CA GLN A 149 -5.01 19.36 4.70
C GLN A 149 -3.80 18.43 4.58
N ILE A 150 -3.28 18.23 3.37
CA ILE A 150 -2.17 17.29 3.13
C ILE A 150 -0.85 18.00 3.39
N ARG A 151 -0.12 17.53 4.40
CA ARG A 151 1.17 18.05 4.83
C ARG A 151 2.33 17.49 4.02
N ALA A 152 2.29 16.21 3.72
CA ALA A 152 3.30 15.50 2.95
C ALA A 152 2.73 14.23 2.31
N VAL A 153 3.37 13.79 1.24
CA VAL A 153 3.11 12.51 0.55
C VAL A 153 4.35 11.65 0.57
N VAL A 154 4.21 10.38 0.93
CA VAL A 154 5.29 9.39 0.89
C VAL A 154 4.86 8.27 -0.05
N LEU A 155 5.63 8.06 -1.10
CA LEU A 155 5.48 6.96 -2.06
C LEU A 155 6.56 5.93 -1.75
N VAL A 156 6.15 4.75 -1.31
CA VAL A 156 7.05 3.65 -0.96
C VAL A 156 6.98 2.61 -2.08
N VAL A 157 8.08 2.38 -2.74
CA VAL A 157 8.26 1.44 -3.86
C VAL A 157 7.17 1.56 -4.93
N PRO A 158 6.90 2.78 -5.47
CA PRO A 158 5.92 2.94 -6.54
C PRO A 158 6.42 2.31 -7.83
N GLY A 159 5.50 1.73 -8.61
CA GLY A 159 5.76 1.13 -9.93
C GLY A 159 5.72 2.13 -11.08
N HIS A 160 6.11 1.69 -12.29
CA HIS A 160 6.04 2.49 -13.53
C HIS A 160 4.63 2.55 -14.11
N ASP A 161 3.79 1.59 -13.77
CA ASP A 161 2.47 1.39 -14.35
C ASP A 161 1.37 1.54 -13.31
N ILE A 162 0.21 2.00 -13.76
CA ILE A 162 -1.02 2.07 -12.96
C ILE A 162 -1.96 0.98 -13.44
N ILE A 163 -2.43 0.15 -12.51
CA ILE A 163 -3.49 -0.83 -12.73
C ILE A 163 -4.56 -0.59 -11.66
N PHE A 164 -5.74 -0.09 -12.02
CA PHE A 164 -6.80 0.22 -11.05
C PHE A 164 -7.56 -1.01 -10.55
N ARG A 165 -6.87 -2.14 -10.46
CA ARG A 165 -7.43 -3.39 -9.97
C ARG A 165 -6.39 -4.21 -9.24
N ALA A 166 -6.65 -4.51 -7.96
CA ALA A 166 -5.86 -5.48 -7.21
C ALA A 166 -6.44 -6.89 -7.45
N SER A 167 -5.71 -7.75 -8.14
CA SER A 167 -6.15 -9.10 -8.46
C SER A 167 -4.98 -10.09 -8.48
N PRO A 168 -5.23 -11.40 -8.35
CA PRO A 168 -4.18 -12.40 -8.53
C PRO A 168 -3.51 -12.36 -9.92
N ILE A 169 -4.23 -11.86 -10.94
CA ILE A 169 -3.72 -11.73 -12.31
C ILE A 169 -2.77 -10.55 -12.40
N GLU A 170 -3.11 -9.42 -11.75
CA GLU A 170 -2.25 -8.25 -11.62
C GLU A 170 -0.97 -8.61 -10.84
N LEU A 171 -1.11 -9.27 -9.70
CA LEU A 171 0.02 -9.73 -8.89
C LEU A 171 0.97 -10.67 -9.66
N ALA A 172 0.44 -11.43 -10.61
CA ALA A 172 1.22 -12.27 -11.52
C ALA A 172 1.86 -11.50 -12.69
N GLY A 173 1.63 -10.17 -12.81
CA GLY A 173 2.13 -9.34 -13.89
C GLY A 173 1.50 -9.64 -15.26
N LEU A 174 0.29 -10.21 -15.27
CA LEU A 174 -0.41 -10.63 -16.49
C LEU A 174 -1.53 -9.66 -16.90
N GLU A 175 -1.75 -8.59 -16.14
CA GLU A 175 -2.75 -7.58 -16.45
C GLU A 175 -2.13 -6.44 -17.26
N THR A 176 -2.86 -5.93 -18.26
CA THR A 176 -2.42 -4.78 -19.04
C THR A 176 -2.56 -3.51 -18.21
N PRO A 177 -1.53 -2.65 -18.13
CA PRO A 177 -1.60 -1.36 -17.46
C PRO A 177 -2.71 -0.46 -18.00
N ASP A 178 -3.38 0.25 -17.11
CA ASP A 178 -4.38 1.26 -17.46
C ASP A 178 -3.72 2.59 -17.89
N ALA A 179 -2.56 2.92 -17.29
CA ALA A 179 -1.80 4.14 -17.58
C ALA A 179 -0.34 4.02 -17.11
N LEU A 180 0.50 4.96 -17.54
CA LEU A 180 1.83 5.18 -16.97
C LEU A 180 1.72 5.99 -15.67
N ALA A 181 2.58 5.70 -14.70
CA ALA A 181 2.57 6.33 -13.38
C ALA A 181 3.20 7.74 -13.37
N LEU A 182 4.25 7.95 -14.16
CA LEU A 182 5.01 9.22 -14.15
C LEU A 182 4.15 10.47 -14.39
N PRO A 183 3.19 10.49 -15.36
CA PRO A 183 2.36 11.67 -15.61
C PRO A 183 1.51 12.12 -14.41
N THR A 184 1.01 11.19 -13.58
CA THR A 184 0.23 11.54 -12.39
C THR A 184 1.11 11.84 -11.19
N ALA A 185 2.19 11.11 -10.98
CA ALA A 185 3.13 11.36 -9.90
C ALA A 185 3.83 12.73 -10.03
N SER A 186 4.21 13.13 -11.26
CA SER A 186 4.83 14.41 -11.53
C SER A 186 3.92 15.64 -11.31
N ARG A 187 2.60 15.43 -11.14
CA ARG A 187 1.64 16.49 -10.77
C ARG A 187 1.64 16.85 -9.29
N LEU A 188 2.38 16.12 -8.45
CA LEU A 188 2.44 16.37 -7.00
C LEU A 188 3.41 17.51 -6.63
N THR A 189 3.47 18.58 -7.41
CA THR A 189 4.36 19.72 -7.19
C THR A 189 3.90 20.66 -6.07
N TRP A 190 2.69 20.48 -5.56
CA TRP A 190 2.02 21.34 -4.59
C TRP A 190 2.17 20.86 -3.12
N VAL A 191 2.89 19.77 -2.88
CA VAL A 191 3.08 19.16 -1.56
C VAL A 191 4.47 18.54 -1.48
N PRO A 192 5.17 18.56 -0.32
CA PRO A 192 6.42 17.80 -0.14
C PRO A 192 6.21 16.32 -0.44
N VAL A 193 7.05 15.74 -1.30
CA VAL A 193 7.00 14.33 -1.69
C VAL A 193 8.30 13.63 -1.27
N THR A 194 8.16 12.47 -0.64
CA THR A 194 9.28 11.55 -0.41
C THR A 194 9.02 10.28 -1.20
N CYS A 195 9.94 9.91 -2.11
CA CYS A 195 9.91 8.64 -2.83
C CYS A 195 10.95 7.70 -2.25
N ILE A 196 10.53 6.55 -1.75
CA ILE A 196 11.39 5.54 -1.12
C ILE A 196 11.40 4.30 -2.00
N ARG A 197 12.60 3.81 -2.38
CA ARG A 197 12.74 2.57 -3.15
C ARG A 197 13.77 1.63 -2.53
N GLY A 198 13.76 0.39 -2.97
CA GLY A 198 14.87 -0.53 -2.77
C GLY A 198 16.02 -0.22 -3.73
N ALA A 199 17.26 -0.16 -3.23
CA ALA A 199 18.43 0.13 -4.06
C ALA A 199 18.65 -0.90 -5.20
N GLY A 200 18.16 -2.13 -5.01
CA GLY A 200 18.19 -3.19 -6.02
C GLY A 200 16.85 -3.37 -6.76
N GLU A 201 15.98 -2.36 -6.79
CA GLU A 201 14.69 -2.41 -7.48
C GLU A 201 14.82 -1.78 -8.87
N ASP A 202 14.71 -2.60 -9.92
CA ASP A 202 14.83 -2.15 -11.31
C ASP A 202 13.53 -1.48 -11.82
N ASN A 203 12.37 -1.88 -11.27
CA ASN A 203 11.05 -1.37 -11.68
C ASN A 203 10.50 -0.36 -10.67
N SER A 204 11.25 0.73 -10.41
CA SER A 204 10.83 1.79 -9.49
C SER A 204 10.63 3.11 -10.21
N LEU A 205 9.52 3.77 -9.97
CA LEU A 205 9.22 5.11 -10.48
C LEU A 205 10.15 6.19 -9.88
N CYS A 206 10.70 6.00 -8.67
CA CYS A 206 11.46 7.04 -7.95
C CYS A 206 12.61 7.66 -8.76
N PRO A 207 13.43 6.90 -9.53
CA PRO A 207 14.49 7.51 -10.34
C PRO A 207 14.00 8.47 -11.41
N GLU A 208 12.84 8.20 -12.02
CA GLU A 208 12.28 8.97 -13.13
C GLU A 208 11.58 10.25 -12.69
N MET A 209 11.11 10.31 -11.45
CA MET A 209 10.49 11.50 -10.89
C MET A 209 11.53 12.61 -10.76
N ASP A 210 11.21 13.81 -11.26
CA ASP A 210 12.06 15.00 -11.13
C ASP A 210 11.19 16.23 -10.82
N MET A 211 11.14 16.60 -9.54
CA MET A 211 10.34 17.72 -9.04
C MET A 211 11.11 18.44 -7.92
N PRO A 212 11.01 19.79 -7.80
CA PRO A 212 11.79 20.56 -6.82
C PRO A 212 11.41 20.24 -5.36
N ASN A 213 10.23 19.69 -5.12
CA ASN A 213 9.70 19.30 -3.82
C ASN A 213 9.87 17.79 -3.51
N LEU A 214 10.68 17.08 -4.32
CA LEU A 214 10.90 15.64 -4.19
C LEU A 214 12.17 15.31 -3.41
N ARG A 215 12.05 14.47 -2.41
CA ARG A 215 13.14 13.77 -1.74
C ARG A 215 13.15 12.31 -2.15
N LYS A 216 14.27 11.81 -2.65
CA LYS A 216 14.48 10.39 -2.96
C LYS A 216 15.25 9.71 -1.83
N VAL A 217 14.87 8.49 -1.48
CA VAL A 217 15.51 7.67 -0.45
C VAL A 217 15.68 6.26 -0.96
N ASP A 218 16.90 5.76 -0.95
CA ASP A 218 17.23 4.38 -1.29
C ASP A 218 17.42 3.58 0.01
N LEU A 219 16.72 2.45 0.14
CA LEU A 219 16.89 1.49 1.23
C LEU A 219 17.49 0.19 0.69
N PRO A 220 18.20 -0.59 1.52
CA PRO A 220 18.73 -1.88 1.09
C PRO A 220 17.63 -2.84 0.63
N GLY A 221 17.93 -3.65 -0.39
CA GLY A 221 17.04 -4.67 -0.97
C GLY A 221 16.36 -4.22 -2.25
N GLY A 222 15.44 -5.05 -2.74
CA GLY A 222 14.56 -4.76 -3.88
C GLY A 222 13.20 -4.25 -3.41
N HIS A 223 12.15 -4.52 -4.19
CA HIS A 223 10.75 -4.08 -3.93
C HIS A 223 10.24 -4.35 -2.51
N ARG A 224 10.68 -5.42 -1.87
CA ARG A 224 10.27 -5.79 -0.50
C ARG A 224 11.11 -5.14 0.60
N LEU A 225 12.12 -4.31 0.27
CA LEU A 225 12.99 -3.61 1.23
C LEU A 225 13.55 -4.56 2.30
N ASN A 226 13.89 -5.80 1.92
CA ASN A 226 14.31 -6.90 2.83
C ASN A 226 13.32 -7.19 3.98
N GLY A 227 12.10 -6.68 3.93
CA GLY A 227 11.12 -6.77 5.01
C GLY A 227 11.47 -5.93 6.25
N ASP A 228 12.40 -4.97 6.13
CA ASP A 228 12.85 -4.12 7.23
C ASP A 228 11.87 -2.95 7.46
N ASP A 229 10.84 -3.22 8.24
CA ASP A 229 9.84 -2.23 8.63
C ASP A 229 10.39 -1.15 9.56
N ALA A 230 11.50 -1.41 10.25
CA ALA A 230 12.16 -0.43 11.11
C ALA A 230 12.91 0.61 10.28
N ALA A 231 13.70 0.17 9.29
CA ALA A 231 14.39 1.06 8.36
C ALA A 231 13.40 1.88 7.53
N LEU A 232 12.32 1.25 7.04
CA LEU A 232 11.27 1.98 6.32
C LEU A 232 10.60 3.03 7.20
N THR A 233 10.25 2.70 8.45
CA THR A 233 9.67 3.67 9.38
C THR A 233 10.61 4.85 9.62
N ALA A 234 11.91 4.59 9.81
CA ALA A 234 12.92 5.63 9.99
C ALA A 234 13.04 6.55 8.76
N ALA A 235 12.92 6.00 7.55
CA ALA A 235 12.94 6.77 6.30
C ALA A 235 11.69 7.66 6.11
N ILE A 236 10.54 7.23 6.62
CA ILE A 236 9.26 7.95 6.56
C ILE A 236 9.22 9.11 7.57
N LEU A 237 9.74 8.94 8.77
CA LEU A 237 9.63 9.91 9.86
C LEU A 237 10.01 11.36 9.48
N PRO A 238 11.08 11.64 8.72
CA PRO A 238 11.41 12.99 8.31
C PRO A 238 10.29 13.69 7.53
N ALA A 239 9.54 12.97 6.69
CA ALA A 239 8.40 13.54 5.96
C ALA A 239 7.23 13.91 6.87
N ILE A 240 7.07 13.22 8.00
CA ILE A 240 6.01 13.48 8.98
C ILE A 240 6.33 14.72 9.83
N VAL A 241 7.60 14.89 10.22
CA VAL A 241 8.01 15.98 11.15
C VAL A 241 8.40 17.28 10.43
N GLN A 242 8.58 17.27 9.11
CA GLN A 242 8.87 18.47 8.36
C GLN A 242 7.80 19.54 8.57
N PRO A 243 8.18 20.82 8.80
CA PRO A 243 7.22 21.91 8.76
C PRO A 243 6.54 21.99 7.39
N ARG A 244 5.31 22.48 7.37
CA ARG A 244 4.63 22.78 6.10
C ARG A 244 5.42 23.86 5.37
N SER A 245 5.77 23.64 4.10
CA SER A 245 6.25 24.71 3.24
C SER A 245 5.12 25.72 3.02
N GLU A 246 5.35 26.99 3.41
CA GLU A 246 4.44 28.10 3.17
C GLU A 246 4.19 28.35 1.67
#